data_849148cc8a28580be05bf28626ec26e2
#
_entry.id   849148cc8a28580be05bf28626ec26e2
#
_cell.length_a   1.000
_cell.length_b   1.000
_cell.length_c   1.000
_cell.angle_alpha   90.00
_cell.angle_beta   90.00
_cell.angle_gamma   90.00
#
_symmetry.space_group_name_H-M   'P 1'
#
loop_
_entity.id
_entity.type
_entity.pdbx_description
1 polymer ?
#
loop_
_entity_poly.entity_id
_entity_poly.type
_entity_poly.pdbx_seq_one_letter_code
_entity_poly.pdbx_strand_id
1 'polypeptide(L)'
;MGIDSKNLIRNLEFTDVLPTFATILILQEMIEREQKKQIERLIGGDKAVIIYGARQVGKSTLLHQLFDAREQVLWMNADDLDVQRLFKDMTSTRIKAILGNNRWLIVDEAQRIPEIGLRLKLVTDQVPGVQVVATGSSSLLLASGIKESLTGRKREFTIFPLSYKEMVNETNLLEEHRMIPHRMVFGYYPEVVTSPGEEREVLHELSNSYLYKDIMTIDNISKPDKIVKLLQALAYQIGEQVSYNEVGQLIGLDSKTVEKYVDILEKNFIIFRLSSFSRNLRNELKSSRKIYFWDLGIRNAIIANFQQVENRADTGALWENFAIAERLKHLNIHQPFTNFWFWRTQQQREIDFLEESDGKLDATEFKWNARKANVRCPEAFSKAYPQATFKVVTPENADEFFIV
;
A
#
# COMPACT_ATOMS: atom_id res chain seq x y z
N MET A 1 43.02 21.32 -38.03
CA MET A 1 43.51 21.62 -36.69
C MET A 1 42.64 20.79 -35.71
N GLY A 2 43.16 19.62 -35.35
CA GLY A 2 42.50 18.72 -34.43
C GLY A 2 42.85 19.10 -32.99
N ILE A 3 41.86 19.29 -32.19
CA ILE A 3 42.05 19.47 -30.74
C ILE A 3 41.98 18.06 -30.13
N ASP A 4 43.12 17.63 -29.59
CA ASP A 4 43.36 16.33 -28.98
C ASP A 4 42.62 16.26 -27.64
N SER A 5 41.57 15.43 -27.56
CA SER A 5 40.72 15.22 -26.41
C SER A 5 41.40 14.48 -25.23
N LYS A 6 42.69 14.20 -25.31
CA LYS A 6 43.47 13.49 -24.28
C LYS A 6 44.17 14.36 -23.24
N ASN A 7 44.15 15.70 -23.38
CA ASN A 7 44.85 16.60 -22.45
C ASN A 7 43.96 17.35 -21.46
N LEU A 8 42.66 17.03 -21.38
CA LEU A 8 41.75 17.69 -20.42
C LEU A 8 41.52 16.91 -19.11
N ILE A 9 42.17 15.75 -18.93
CA ILE A 9 41.92 14.86 -17.77
C ILE A 9 43.08 14.88 -16.75
N ARG A 10 44.02 15.79 -16.84
CA ARG A 10 45.24 15.71 -16.00
C ARG A 10 45.39 16.73 -14.87
N ASN A 11 44.40 17.59 -14.59
CA ASN A 11 44.46 18.52 -13.44
C ASN A 11 43.12 18.69 -12.72
N LEU A 12 42.53 17.62 -12.23
CA LEU A 12 41.50 17.66 -11.19
C LEU A 12 42.05 16.90 -10.00
N GLU A 13 42.53 17.62 -9.00
CA GLU A 13 42.80 17.07 -7.68
C GLU A 13 41.48 16.57 -7.06
N PHE A 14 41.43 15.26 -6.78
CA PHE A 14 40.33 14.58 -6.14
C PHE A 14 40.26 14.95 -4.65
N THR A 15 39.51 15.98 -4.28
CA THR A 15 39.10 16.23 -2.88
C THR A 15 37.68 16.81 -2.74
N ASP A 16 36.80 16.61 -3.70
CA ASP A 16 35.36 16.78 -3.47
C ASP A 16 34.67 15.55 -3.98
N VAL A 17 34.00 14.82 -3.06
CA VAL A 17 33.15 13.64 -3.33
C VAL A 17 31.94 14.11 -4.11
N LEU A 18 32.13 14.32 -5.42
CA LEU A 18 31.00 14.41 -6.34
C LEU A 18 30.32 13.04 -6.36
N PRO A 19 29.01 12.95 -6.11
CA PRO A 19 28.29 11.69 -6.26
C PRO A 19 28.57 11.15 -7.66
N THR A 20 28.95 9.89 -7.74
CA THR A 20 29.23 9.20 -9.02
C THR A 20 28.03 9.39 -9.97
N PHE A 21 28.29 9.48 -11.27
CA PHE A 21 27.24 9.59 -12.30
C PHE A 21 26.12 8.54 -12.12
N ALA A 22 26.47 7.36 -11.63
CA ALA A 22 25.51 6.33 -11.23
C ALA A 22 24.62 6.77 -10.06
N THR A 23 25.15 7.48 -9.05
CA THR A 23 24.38 8.00 -7.92
C THR A 23 23.46 9.15 -8.35
N ILE A 24 23.90 9.98 -9.28
CA ILE A 24 23.08 11.06 -9.85
C ILE A 24 21.97 10.50 -10.75
N LEU A 25 22.26 9.46 -11.55
CA LEU A 25 21.27 8.75 -12.36
C LEU A 25 20.24 8.00 -11.47
N ILE A 26 20.69 7.34 -10.40
CA ILE A 26 19.80 6.66 -9.44
C ILE A 26 18.92 7.69 -8.69
N LEU A 27 19.40 8.89 -8.41
CA LEU A 27 18.61 9.95 -7.79
C LEU A 27 17.60 10.60 -8.76
N GLN A 28 17.82 10.49 -10.08
CA GLN A 28 16.90 11.03 -11.10
C GLN A 28 15.69 10.12 -11.41
N GLU A 29 15.69 8.85 -10.96
CA GLU A 29 14.62 7.88 -11.26
C GLU A 29 13.76 7.51 -10.05
N MET A 30 13.92 8.15 -8.89
CA MET A 30 13.14 7.81 -7.69
C MET A 30 11.89 8.67 -7.57
N ILE A 31 10.73 8.07 -7.84
CA ILE A 31 9.42 8.72 -7.70
C ILE A 31 9.21 9.18 -6.25
N GLU A 32 8.90 10.47 -6.06
CA GLU A 32 8.72 11.06 -4.74
C GLU A 32 7.39 10.58 -4.13
N ARG A 33 7.48 9.99 -2.93
CA ARG A 33 6.31 9.53 -2.19
C ARG A 33 5.58 10.69 -1.53
N GLU A 34 4.27 10.70 -1.62
CA GLU A 34 3.43 11.77 -1.07
C GLU A 34 3.54 11.87 0.46
N GLN A 35 3.69 10.72 1.17
CA GLN A 35 3.89 10.68 2.60
C GLN A 35 5.25 11.21 3.07
N LYS A 36 6.24 11.37 2.19
CA LYS A 36 7.60 11.79 2.56
C LYS A 36 7.59 13.08 3.39
N LYS A 37 6.88 14.11 2.94
CA LYS A 37 6.77 15.39 3.66
C LYS A 37 6.13 15.27 5.04
N GLN A 38 5.16 14.35 5.21
CA GLN A 38 4.53 14.12 6.49
C GLN A 38 5.48 13.42 7.46
N ILE A 39 6.24 12.44 6.97
CA ILE A 39 7.24 11.71 7.75
C ILE A 39 8.38 12.65 8.15
N GLU A 40 8.89 13.47 7.23
CA GLU A 40 9.95 14.45 7.48
C GLU A 40 9.63 15.39 8.65
N ARG A 41 8.38 15.84 8.78
CA ARG A 41 7.93 16.69 9.89
C ARG A 41 7.99 16.01 11.26
N LEU A 42 8.06 14.68 11.30
CA LEU A 42 8.11 13.88 12.52
C LEU A 42 9.52 13.37 12.84
N ILE A 43 10.46 13.54 11.90
CA ILE A 43 11.87 13.20 12.10
C ILE A 43 12.49 14.19 13.09
N GLY A 44 13.19 13.65 14.10
CA GLY A 44 13.76 14.40 15.21
C GLY A 44 12.83 14.52 16.42
N GLY A 45 11.62 13.91 16.34
CA GLY A 45 10.72 13.79 17.48
C GLY A 45 11.09 12.66 18.44
N ASP A 46 10.31 12.53 19.49
CA ASP A 46 10.47 11.54 20.57
C ASP A 46 9.79 10.19 20.30
N LYS A 47 8.91 10.13 19.30
CA LYS A 47 8.15 8.90 18.97
C LYS A 47 8.81 8.11 17.86
N ALA A 48 8.73 6.80 17.97
CA ALA A 48 9.13 5.90 16.89
C ALA A 48 8.25 6.15 15.65
N VAL A 49 8.86 6.09 14.47
CA VAL A 49 8.15 6.13 13.18
C VAL A 49 8.14 4.72 12.61
N ILE A 50 6.96 4.18 12.38
CA ILE A 50 6.77 2.83 11.85
C ILE A 50 6.13 2.92 10.47
N ILE A 51 6.81 2.37 9.48
CA ILE A 51 6.39 2.41 8.07
C ILE A 51 5.99 1.02 7.63
N TYR A 52 4.71 0.82 7.37
CA TYR A 52 4.16 -0.44 6.87
C TYR A 52 3.90 -0.37 5.38
N GLY A 53 3.70 -1.51 4.77
CA GLY A 53 3.22 -1.61 3.40
C GLY A 53 3.56 -2.94 2.79
N ALA A 54 2.96 -3.23 1.66
CA ALA A 54 3.24 -4.40 0.88
C ALA A 54 4.76 -4.52 0.58
N ARG A 55 5.21 -5.69 0.19
CA ARG A 55 6.60 -5.86 -0.25
C ARG A 55 6.81 -5.09 -1.57
N GLN A 56 8.04 -4.61 -1.80
CA GLN A 56 8.44 -3.94 -3.05
C GLN A 56 7.63 -2.66 -3.42
N VAL A 57 6.91 -2.06 -2.47
CA VAL A 57 6.23 -0.76 -2.67
C VAL A 57 7.15 0.45 -2.44
N GLY A 58 8.46 0.24 -2.20
CA GLY A 58 9.43 1.33 -2.05
C GLY A 58 9.64 1.82 -0.62
N LYS A 59 9.40 1.00 0.42
CA LYS A 59 9.65 1.40 1.83
C LYS A 59 11.12 1.72 2.10
N SER A 60 12.04 0.84 1.71
CA SER A 60 13.49 1.04 1.87
C SER A 60 13.97 2.23 1.04
N THR A 61 13.47 2.40 -0.18
CA THR A 61 13.74 3.56 -1.03
C THR A 61 13.33 4.87 -0.33
N LEU A 62 12.16 4.90 0.29
CA LEU A 62 11.70 6.05 1.05
C LEU A 62 12.61 6.35 2.26
N LEU A 63 13.09 5.31 2.97
CA LEU A 63 14.07 5.49 4.05
C LEU A 63 15.36 6.12 3.52
N HIS A 64 15.89 5.65 2.41
CA HIS A 64 17.07 6.23 1.77
C HIS A 64 16.85 7.70 1.39
N GLN A 65 15.72 8.04 0.77
CA GLN A 65 15.36 9.44 0.49
C GLN A 65 15.31 10.33 1.73
N LEU A 66 14.93 9.77 2.90
CA LEU A 66 14.78 10.51 4.15
C LEU A 66 16.11 10.64 4.93
N PHE A 67 17.01 9.67 4.82
CA PHE A 67 18.13 9.55 5.76
C PHE A 67 19.53 9.53 5.14
N ASP A 68 19.72 9.26 3.84
CA ASP A 68 21.07 9.16 3.25
C ASP A 68 21.88 10.46 3.35
N ALA A 69 21.21 11.61 3.31
CA ALA A 69 21.86 12.91 3.47
C ALA A 69 22.02 13.35 4.95
N ARG A 70 21.62 12.50 5.92
CA ARG A 70 21.71 12.84 7.36
C ARG A 70 22.92 12.19 8.01
N GLU A 71 23.55 12.93 8.89
CA GLU A 71 24.60 12.41 9.76
C GLU A 71 24.01 11.70 10.98
N GLN A 72 24.82 10.92 11.68
CA GLN A 72 24.45 10.23 12.93
C GLN A 72 23.27 9.24 12.77
N VAL A 73 23.23 8.54 11.65
CA VAL A 73 22.25 7.49 11.35
C VAL A 73 22.90 6.12 11.48
N LEU A 74 22.31 5.26 12.31
CA LEU A 74 22.65 3.86 12.37
C LEU A 74 21.65 3.03 11.60
N TRP A 75 22.08 2.41 10.52
CA TRP A 75 21.30 1.51 9.70
C TRP A 75 21.44 0.07 10.15
N MET A 76 20.30 -0.61 10.30
CA MET A 76 20.22 -2.04 10.60
C MET A 76 19.21 -2.69 9.66
N ASN A 77 19.67 -3.62 8.83
CA ASN A 77 18.79 -4.45 8.02
C ASN A 77 18.53 -5.78 8.77
N ALA A 78 17.27 -6.05 9.08
CA ALA A 78 16.90 -7.24 9.83
C ALA A 78 16.91 -8.54 9.00
N ASP A 79 17.16 -8.49 7.69
CA ASP A 79 17.52 -9.68 6.91
C ASP A 79 18.90 -10.23 7.29
N ASP A 80 19.78 -9.40 7.89
CA ASP A 80 21.07 -9.80 8.42
C ASP A 80 20.91 -10.58 9.75
N LEU A 81 21.48 -11.77 9.79
CA LEU A 81 21.43 -12.65 10.98
C LEU A 81 22.15 -12.05 12.20
N ASP A 82 23.19 -11.24 11.98
CA ASP A 82 23.89 -10.58 13.09
C ASP A 82 23.02 -9.48 13.72
N VAL A 83 22.25 -8.75 12.91
CA VAL A 83 21.24 -7.81 13.40
C VAL A 83 20.17 -8.54 14.19
N GLN A 84 19.64 -9.67 13.69
CA GLN A 84 18.65 -10.47 14.42
C GLN A 84 19.16 -10.95 15.77
N ARG A 85 20.41 -11.46 15.82
CA ARG A 85 21.08 -11.92 17.06
C ARG A 85 21.27 -10.76 18.03
N LEU A 86 21.68 -9.58 17.53
CA LEU A 86 21.86 -8.40 18.34
C LEU A 86 20.57 -7.99 19.03
N PHE A 87 19.45 -7.99 18.33
CA PHE A 87 18.14 -7.65 18.90
C PHE A 87 17.61 -8.72 19.86
N LYS A 88 17.92 -10.02 19.63
CA LYS A 88 17.50 -11.11 20.51
C LYS A 88 18.03 -10.91 21.93
N ASP A 89 19.31 -10.56 22.07
CA ASP A 89 20.00 -10.39 23.35
C ASP A 89 20.18 -8.92 23.74
N MET A 90 19.27 -8.05 23.28
CA MET A 90 19.37 -6.61 23.49
C MET A 90 19.05 -6.20 24.93
N THR A 91 19.98 -5.45 25.52
CA THR A 91 19.78 -4.71 26.78
C THR A 91 19.94 -3.21 26.55
N SER A 92 19.43 -2.38 27.45
CA SER A 92 19.56 -0.93 27.34
C SER A 92 21.02 -0.46 27.34
N THR A 93 21.89 -1.11 28.08
CA THR A 93 23.34 -0.81 28.11
C THR A 93 24.00 -1.17 26.78
N ARG A 94 23.70 -2.35 26.25
CA ARG A 94 24.28 -2.83 25.01
C ARG A 94 23.85 -1.98 23.81
N ILE A 95 22.55 -1.62 23.73
CA ILE A 95 22.07 -0.81 22.60
C ILE A 95 22.61 0.63 22.67
N LYS A 96 22.77 1.21 23.88
CA LYS A 96 23.43 2.52 24.04
C LYS A 96 24.88 2.50 23.54
N ALA A 97 25.63 1.45 23.84
CA ALA A 97 26.99 1.31 23.37
C ALA A 97 27.08 1.18 21.84
N ILE A 98 26.14 0.45 21.23
CA ILE A 98 26.08 0.28 19.76
C ILE A 98 25.67 1.56 19.07
N LEU A 99 24.68 2.28 19.60
CA LEU A 99 24.22 3.56 19.04
C LEU A 99 25.29 4.64 19.10
N GLY A 100 26.14 4.65 20.12
CA GLY A 100 27.17 5.67 20.28
C GLY A 100 26.57 7.06 20.20
N ASN A 101 27.03 7.87 19.24
CA ASN A 101 26.57 9.25 19.01
C ASN A 101 25.44 9.36 17.96
N ASN A 102 24.90 8.22 17.48
CA ASN A 102 23.82 8.27 16.50
C ASN A 102 22.52 8.74 17.13
N ARG A 103 21.77 9.54 16.37
CA ARG A 103 20.48 10.13 16.75
C ARG A 103 19.31 9.39 16.14
N TRP A 104 19.52 8.63 15.09
CA TRP A 104 18.51 7.83 14.41
C TRP A 104 18.94 6.38 14.34
N LEU A 105 18.02 5.51 14.72
CA LEU A 105 18.13 4.07 14.53
C LEU A 105 17.13 3.67 13.45
N ILE A 106 17.65 3.28 12.29
CA ILE A 106 16.85 2.75 11.17
C ILE A 106 16.86 1.23 11.24
N VAL A 107 15.70 0.61 11.31
CA VAL A 107 15.54 -0.85 11.29
C VAL A 107 14.68 -1.22 10.10
N ASP A 108 15.33 -1.67 9.02
CA ASP A 108 14.63 -2.13 7.83
C ASP A 108 14.25 -3.61 7.96
N GLU A 109 13.11 -4.03 7.36
CA GLU A 109 12.54 -5.38 7.42
C GLU A 109 12.36 -5.93 8.87
N ALA A 110 11.98 -5.04 9.79
CA ALA A 110 11.92 -5.28 11.24
C ALA A 110 11.08 -6.50 11.65
N GLN A 111 10.15 -6.97 10.82
CA GLN A 111 9.38 -8.21 11.09
C GLN A 111 10.23 -9.49 11.18
N ARG A 112 11.47 -9.44 10.71
CA ARG A 112 12.42 -10.56 10.84
C ARG A 112 12.93 -10.75 12.28
N ILE A 113 12.75 -9.75 13.14
CA ILE A 113 13.21 -9.77 14.52
C ILE A 113 12.04 -10.22 15.42
N PRO A 114 12.19 -11.35 16.16
CA PRO A 114 11.19 -11.77 17.12
C PRO A 114 10.94 -10.69 18.20
N GLU A 115 9.69 -10.51 18.59
CA GLU A 115 9.28 -9.54 19.62
C GLU A 115 9.81 -8.10 19.40
N ILE A 116 9.98 -7.69 18.14
CA ILE A 116 10.56 -6.39 17.79
C ILE A 116 9.86 -5.21 18.48
N GLY A 117 8.56 -5.29 18.74
CA GLY A 117 7.80 -4.26 19.45
C GLY A 117 8.36 -3.96 20.84
N LEU A 118 8.75 -5.00 21.59
CA LEU A 118 9.39 -4.83 22.91
C LEU A 118 10.79 -4.24 22.78
N ARG A 119 11.54 -4.64 21.73
CA ARG A 119 12.89 -4.13 21.48
C ARG A 119 12.89 -2.66 21.08
N LEU A 120 11.99 -2.25 20.18
CA LEU A 120 11.84 -0.84 19.81
C LEU A 120 11.36 0.00 20.99
N LYS A 121 10.45 -0.53 21.82
CA LYS A 121 10.02 0.13 23.08
C LYS A 121 11.22 0.35 24.00
N LEU A 122 12.08 -0.65 24.17
CA LEU A 122 13.28 -0.51 25.00
C LEU A 122 14.16 0.67 24.55
N VAL A 123 14.39 0.81 23.24
CA VAL A 123 15.15 1.93 22.69
C VAL A 123 14.44 3.25 22.95
N THR A 124 13.17 3.34 22.61
CA THR A 124 12.38 4.58 22.77
C THR A 124 12.29 5.06 24.22
N ASP A 125 12.15 4.12 25.17
CA ASP A 125 11.98 4.46 26.60
C ASP A 125 13.32 4.67 27.33
N GLN A 126 14.40 4.01 26.92
CA GLN A 126 15.65 3.93 27.68
C GLN A 126 16.85 4.65 27.03
N VAL A 127 16.69 5.12 25.78
CA VAL A 127 17.79 5.79 25.05
C VAL A 127 17.29 7.19 24.62
N PRO A 128 17.30 8.19 25.54
CA PRO A 128 16.86 9.53 25.22
C PRO A 128 17.72 10.15 24.11
N GLY A 129 17.10 10.90 23.22
CA GLY A 129 17.77 11.56 22.09
C GLY A 129 17.95 10.71 20.85
N VAL A 130 17.54 9.43 20.89
CA VAL A 130 17.50 8.56 19.72
C VAL A 130 16.07 8.33 19.27
N GLN A 131 15.79 8.66 18.02
CA GLN A 131 14.52 8.30 17.38
C GLN A 131 14.68 7.01 16.60
N VAL A 132 13.71 6.10 16.75
CA VAL A 132 13.62 4.85 16.00
C VAL A 132 12.75 5.05 14.77
N VAL A 133 13.22 4.59 13.62
CA VAL A 133 12.43 4.47 12.40
C VAL A 133 12.52 3.03 11.92
N ALA A 134 11.38 2.35 11.83
CA ALA A 134 11.36 0.95 11.44
C ALA A 134 10.41 0.74 10.26
N THR A 135 10.83 -0.10 9.31
CA THR A 135 9.94 -0.56 8.24
C THR A 135 9.59 -2.02 8.45
N GLY A 136 8.50 -2.41 7.82
CA GLY A 136 8.15 -3.81 7.75
C GLY A 136 6.98 -4.08 6.83
N SER A 137 6.86 -5.35 6.40
CA SER A 137 5.64 -5.84 5.80
C SER A 137 4.53 -5.93 6.86
N SER A 138 3.34 -6.24 6.46
CA SER A 138 2.16 -6.33 7.32
C SER A 138 2.27 -7.33 8.47
N SER A 139 3.11 -8.37 8.32
CA SER A 139 3.41 -9.32 9.40
C SER A 139 4.01 -8.63 10.64
N LEU A 140 4.66 -7.47 10.45
CA LEU A 140 5.17 -6.65 11.54
C LEU A 140 4.05 -6.20 12.51
N LEU A 141 2.86 -5.89 11.99
CA LEU A 141 1.69 -5.50 12.80
C LEU A 141 1.16 -6.65 13.67
N LEU A 142 1.28 -7.89 13.18
CA LEU A 142 0.61 -9.06 13.74
C LEU A 142 1.49 -9.90 14.66
N ALA A 143 2.70 -10.20 14.20
CA ALA A 143 3.59 -11.14 14.90
C ALA A 143 4.39 -10.50 16.04
N SER A 144 4.56 -9.19 16.03
CA SER A 144 5.55 -8.51 16.89
C SER A 144 5.00 -7.77 18.09
N GLY A 145 3.68 -7.76 18.30
CA GLY A 145 3.07 -6.99 19.41
C GLY A 145 3.34 -5.48 19.36
N ILE A 146 3.75 -4.93 18.20
CA ILE A 146 4.09 -3.50 18.05
C ILE A 146 2.90 -2.62 18.45
N LYS A 147 1.67 -3.01 18.11
CA LYS A 147 0.49 -2.23 18.49
C LYS A 147 0.40 -2.04 20.00
N GLU A 148 0.62 -3.10 20.74
CA GLU A 148 0.51 -3.10 22.20
C GLU A 148 1.74 -2.47 22.87
N SER A 149 2.94 -2.90 22.44
CA SER A 149 4.20 -2.47 23.07
C SER A 149 4.50 -0.98 22.89
N LEU A 150 4.18 -0.39 21.75
CA LEU A 150 4.46 1.01 21.40
C LEU A 150 3.24 1.93 21.48
N THR A 151 2.19 1.54 22.22
CA THR A 151 1.00 2.40 22.41
C THR A 151 1.41 3.77 22.96
N GLY A 152 0.97 4.85 22.27
CA GLY A 152 1.31 6.22 22.59
C GLY A 152 2.74 6.68 22.22
N ARG A 153 3.64 5.75 21.83
CA ARG A 153 5.07 5.97 21.56
C ARG A 153 5.45 5.90 20.08
N LYS A 154 4.47 5.77 19.18
CA LYS A 154 4.72 5.63 17.74
C LYS A 154 3.85 6.53 16.89
N ARG A 155 4.31 6.76 15.67
CA ARG A 155 3.56 7.22 14.51
C ARG A 155 3.61 6.15 13.44
N GLU A 156 2.50 5.88 12.80
CA GLU A 156 2.37 4.83 11.81
C GLU A 156 2.03 5.42 10.44
N PHE A 157 2.69 4.90 9.41
CA PHE A 157 2.44 5.23 8.02
C PHE A 157 2.27 3.97 7.21
N THR A 158 1.30 3.96 6.31
CA THR A 158 1.09 2.86 5.37
C THR A 158 1.50 3.31 3.98
N ILE A 159 2.45 2.60 3.40
CA ILE A 159 2.91 2.82 2.03
C ILE A 159 2.24 1.79 1.12
N PHE A 160 1.49 2.28 0.17
CA PHE A 160 0.82 1.49 -0.88
C PHE A 160 1.68 1.44 -2.15
N PRO A 161 1.33 0.64 -3.17
CA PRO A 161 1.79 0.90 -4.53
C PRO A 161 1.61 2.38 -4.89
N LEU A 162 2.35 2.91 -5.84
CA LEU A 162 2.25 4.32 -6.24
C LEU A 162 0.78 4.72 -6.43
N SER A 163 0.49 6.00 -6.22
CA SER A 163 -0.86 6.54 -6.44
C SER A 163 -0.93 7.30 -7.76
N TYR A 164 -2.14 7.45 -8.26
CA TYR A 164 -2.42 8.35 -9.38
C TYR A 164 -1.81 9.74 -9.17
N LYS A 165 -1.96 10.30 -7.96
CA LYS A 165 -1.42 11.61 -7.61
C LYS A 165 0.12 11.65 -7.59
N GLU A 166 0.78 10.62 -7.10
CA GLU A 166 2.24 10.51 -7.15
C GLU A 166 2.72 10.51 -8.60
N MET A 167 2.04 9.81 -9.49
CA MET A 167 2.38 9.78 -10.92
C MET A 167 2.06 11.08 -11.64
N VAL A 168 0.96 11.76 -11.28
CA VAL A 168 0.68 13.12 -11.78
C VAL A 168 1.80 14.11 -11.38
N ASN A 169 2.35 13.97 -10.18
CA ASN A 169 3.46 14.80 -9.73
C ASN A 169 4.77 14.47 -10.46
N GLU A 170 4.97 13.22 -10.85
CA GLU A 170 6.15 12.75 -11.57
C GLU A 170 6.12 13.18 -13.05
N THR A 171 4.96 13.06 -13.67
CA THR A 171 4.76 13.39 -15.09
C THR A 171 3.96 14.69 -15.23
N ASN A 172 2.68 14.59 -15.49
CA ASN A 172 1.67 15.66 -15.42
C ASN A 172 0.27 15.04 -15.49
N LEU A 173 -0.73 15.87 -15.18
CA LEU A 173 -2.12 15.44 -15.13
C LEU A 173 -2.61 14.83 -16.46
N LEU A 174 -2.26 15.46 -17.60
CA LEU A 174 -2.74 15.03 -18.91
C LEU A 174 -2.17 13.67 -19.31
N GLU A 175 -0.91 13.46 -19.05
CA GLU A 175 -0.23 12.19 -19.38
C GLU A 175 -0.74 11.06 -18.50
N GLU A 176 -0.81 11.26 -17.17
CA GLU A 176 -1.28 10.22 -16.29
C GLU A 176 -2.76 9.90 -16.51
N HIS A 177 -3.58 10.89 -16.82
CA HIS A 177 -4.98 10.68 -17.21
C HIS A 177 -5.07 9.74 -18.45
N ARG A 178 -4.24 9.94 -19.46
CA ARG A 178 -4.18 9.07 -20.65
C ARG A 178 -3.70 7.66 -20.32
N MET A 179 -2.93 7.51 -19.25
CA MET A 179 -2.41 6.23 -18.79
C MET A 179 -3.40 5.41 -17.98
N ILE A 180 -4.57 5.93 -17.58
CA ILE A 180 -5.58 5.21 -16.79
C ILE A 180 -5.87 3.80 -17.35
N PRO A 181 -6.16 3.61 -18.66
CA PRO A 181 -6.39 2.28 -19.21
C PRO A 181 -5.20 1.33 -19.02
N HIS A 182 -3.99 1.83 -19.19
CA HIS A 182 -2.76 1.06 -18.99
C HIS A 182 -2.56 0.70 -17.51
N ARG A 183 -2.81 1.64 -16.60
CA ARG A 183 -2.73 1.44 -15.14
C ARG A 183 -3.77 0.44 -14.63
N MET A 184 -4.94 0.40 -15.23
CA MET A 184 -5.96 -0.63 -14.94
C MET A 184 -5.51 -2.04 -15.34
N VAL A 185 -4.58 -2.16 -16.29
CA VAL A 185 -4.01 -3.46 -16.70
C VAL A 185 -2.78 -3.83 -15.89
N PHE A 186 -1.83 -2.91 -15.72
CA PHE A 186 -0.50 -3.18 -15.16
C PHE A 186 -0.28 -2.65 -13.74
N GLY A 187 -1.19 -1.82 -13.22
CA GLY A 187 -1.11 -1.31 -11.85
C GLY A 187 -0.05 -0.23 -11.64
N TYR A 188 0.30 -0.06 -10.37
CA TYR A 188 1.15 1.02 -9.86
C TYR A 188 2.32 0.53 -8.98
N TYR A 189 2.72 -0.73 -9.09
CA TYR A 189 3.94 -1.14 -8.41
C TYR A 189 5.14 -0.35 -8.96
N PRO A 190 6.04 0.16 -8.09
CA PRO A 190 7.16 1.00 -8.54
C PRO A 190 7.96 0.36 -9.67
N GLU A 191 8.37 -0.91 -9.53
CA GLU A 191 9.15 -1.62 -10.53
C GLU A 191 8.41 -1.78 -11.86
N VAL A 192 7.09 -1.99 -11.82
CA VAL A 192 6.24 -2.06 -13.02
C VAL A 192 6.21 -0.71 -13.74
N VAL A 193 6.09 0.38 -12.99
CA VAL A 193 6.02 1.74 -13.54
C VAL A 193 7.35 2.17 -14.14
N THR A 194 8.48 1.74 -13.56
CA THR A 194 9.83 2.12 -14.00
C THR A 194 10.44 1.16 -15.04
N SER A 195 9.73 0.09 -15.41
CA SER A 195 10.18 -0.90 -16.42
C SER A 195 9.21 -0.98 -17.60
N PRO A 196 9.04 0.10 -18.40
CA PRO A 196 8.13 0.11 -19.52
C PRO A 196 8.53 -0.91 -20.59
N GLY A 197 7.57 -1.73 -20.99
CA GLY A 197 7.77 -2.84 -21.94
C GLY A 197 8.06 -4.20 -21.30
N GLU A 198 8.38 -4.24 -20.00
CA GLU A 198 8.66 -5.46 -19.22
C GLU A 198 7.60 -5.68 -18.10
N GLU A 199 6.48 -4.96 -18.15
CA GLU A 199 5.49 -4.93 -17.08
C GLU A 199 4.93 -6.33 -16.76
N ARG A 200 4.78 -7.19 -17.76
CA ARG A 200 4.25 -8.55 -17.59
C ARG A 200 5.22 -9.45 -16.85
N GLU A 201 6.49 -9.36 -17.21
CA GLU A 201 7.59 -10.12 -16.63
C GLU A 201 7.75 -9.72 -15.16
N VAL A 202 7.82 -8.43 -14.91
CA VAL A 202 7.90 -7.88 -13.55
C VAL A 202 6.69 -8.30 -12.72
N LEU A 203 5.47 -8.19 -13.22
CA LEU A 203 4.27 -8.64 -12.52
C LEU A 203 4.23 -10.14 -12.27
N HIS A 204 4.76 -10.94 -13.21
CA HIS A 204 4.89 -12.38 -13.02
C HIS A 204 5.85 -12.71 -11.88
N GLU A 205 7.00 -12.04 -11.81
CA GLU A 205 7.97 -12.21 -10.74
C GLU A 205 7.41 -11.71 -9.39
N LEU A 206 6.77 -10.54 -9.37
CA LEU A 206 6.08 -9.98 -8.21
C LEU A 206 5.01 -10.96 -7.69
N SER A 207 4.13 -11.44 -8.54
CA SER A 207 3.06 -12.35 -8.13
C SER A 207 3.58 -13.69 -7.62
N ASN A 208 4.61 -14.25 -8.24
CA ASN A 208 5.19 -15.53 -7.83
C ASN A 208 6.04 -15.43 -6.56
N SER A 209 6.90 -14.41 -6.44
CA SER A 209 7.78 -14.26 -5.29
C SER A 209 7.04 -13.70 -4.07
N TYR A 210 6.13 -12.78 -4.28
CA TYR A 210 5.41 -12.03 -3.27
C TYR A 210 4.27 -12.82 -2.65
N LEU A 211 3.38 -13.36 -3.50
CA LEU A 211 2.22 -14.12 -3.03
C LEU A 211 2.62 -15.44 -2.34
N TYR A 212 3.70 -16.06 -2.78
CA TYR A 212 4.13 -17.35 -2.20
C TYR A 212 5.00 -17.18 -0.96
N LYS A 213 6.03 -16.32 -0.98
CA LYS A 213 6.98 -16.24 0.13
C LYS A 213 6.39 -15.61 1.39
N ASP A 214 5.71 -14.47 1.27
CA ASP A 214 5.22 -13.75 2.45
C ASP A 214 3.99 -14.44 3.07
N ILE A 215 3.10 -14.96 2.24
CA ILE A 215 1.93 -15.69 2.73
C ILE A 215 2.35 -17.03 3.36
N MET A 216 3.32 -17.75 2.77
CA MET A 216 3.77 -19.04 3.28
C MET A 216 4.61 -18.94 4.55
N THR A 217 5.27 -17.81 4.81
CA THR A 217 6.03 -17.58 6.05
C THR A 217 5.16 -17.22 7.24
N ILE A 218 3.85 -16.94 7.01
CA ILE A 218 2.91 -16.65 8.09
C ILE A 218 2.58 -17.97 8.80
N ASP A 219 2.96 -18.07 10.07
CA ASP A 219 2.62 -19.20 10.94
C ASP A 219 1.11 -19.51 10.88
N ASN A 220 0.79 -20.80 10.74
CA ASN A 220 -0.59 -21.35 10.70
C ASN A 220 -1.31 -21.39 9.33
N ILE A 221 -0.62 -21.33 8.20
CA ILE A 221 -1.21 -21.71 6.92
C ILE A 221 -1.06 -23.22 6.71
N SER A 222 -2.11 -23.96 6.96
CA SER A 222 -2.10 -25.40 6.79
C SER A 222 -2.18 -25.88 5.34
N LYS A 223 -2.62 -25.02 4.41
CA LYS A 223 -2.87 -25.37 3.00
C LYS A 223 -2.49 -24.20 2.08
N PRO A 224 -1.21 -24.00 1.76
CA PRO A 224 -0.75 -22.87 0.95
C PRO A 224 -1.34 -22.83 -0.47
N ASP A 225 -1.54 -24.00 -1.09
CA ASP A 225 -2.17 -24.14 -2.41
C ASP A 225 -3.59 -23.57 -2.47
N LYS A 226 -4.30 -23.60 -1.34
CA LYS A 226 -5.66 -23.08 -1.23
C LYS A 226 -5.72 -21.55 -1.22
N ILE A 227 -4.66 -20.87 -0.74
CA ILE A 227 -4.60 -19.39 -0.79
C ILE A 227 -4.51 -18.90 -2.22
N VAL A 228 -3.74 -19.57 -3.06
CA VAL A 228 -3.66 -19.23 -4.49
C VAL A 228 -5.02 -19.37 -5.15
N LYS A 229 -5.72 -20.49 -4.89
CA LYS A 229 -7.09 -20.68 -5.40
C LYS A 229 -8.07 -19.66 -4.85
N LEU A 230 -7.92 -19.27 -3.57
CA LEU A 230 -8.71 -18.21 -2.97
C LEU A 230 -8.46 -16.87 -3.69
N LEU A 231 -7.20 -16.50 -3.89
CA LEU A 231 -6.84 -15.27 -4.61
C LEU A 231 -7.40 -15.25 -6.03
N GLN A 232 -7.33 -16.37 -6.75
CA GLN A 232 -7.91 -16.50 -8.08
C GLN A 232 -9.44 -16.34 -8.03
N ALA A 233 -10.13 -17.00 -7.08
CA ALA A 233 -11.57 -16.86 -6.92
C ALA A 233 -11.98 -15.41 -6.61
N LEU A 234 -11.24 -14.73 -5.73
CA LEU A 234 -11.48 -13.31 -5.41
C LEU A 234 -11.18 -12.39 -6.60
N ALA A 235 -10.13 -12.69 -7.38
CA ALA A 235 -9.78 -11.91 -8.56
C ALA A 235 -10.85 -12.01 -9.66
N TYR A 236 -11.53 -13.13 -9.80
CA TYR A 236 -12.67 -13.27 -10.71
C TYR A 236 -13.96 -12.62 -10.20
N GLN A 237 -14.12 -12.46 -8.88
CA GLN A 237 -15.31 -11.87 -8.24
C GLN A 237 -15.09 -10.38 -7.84
N ILE A 238 -14.13 -9.71 -8.49
CA ILE A 238 -13.83 -8.30 -8.21
C ILE A 238 -15.08 -7.43 -8.41
N GLY A 239 -15.39 -6.55 -7.44
CA GLY A 239 -16.57 -5.68 -7.47
C GLY A 239 -17.89 -6.38 -7.10
N GLU A 240 -17.89 -7.70 -6.93
CA GLU A 240 -19.07 -8.47 -6.53
C GLU A 240 -19.10 -8.75 -5.02
N GLN A 241 -20.26 -9.08 -4.51
CA GLN A 241 -20.38 -9.52 -3.12
C GLN A 241 -19.78 -10.91 -2.94
N VAL A 242 -18.92 -11.07 -1.95
CA VAL A 242 -18.23 -12.32 -1.67
C VAL A 242 -18.90 -13.05 -0.52
N SER A 243 -19.34 -14.29 -0.78
CA SER A 243 -19.81 -15.24 0.21
C SER A 243 -18.68 -16.21 0.58
N TYR A 244 -18.21 -16.16 1.82
CA TYR A 244 -17.16 -17.08 2.29
C TYR A 244 -17.56 -18.55 2.24
N ASN A 245 -18.87 -18.84 2.36
CA ASN A 245 -19.38 -20.20 2.20
C ASN A 245 -19.25 -20.68 0.75
N GLU A 246 -19.67 -19.87 -0.22
CA GLU A 246 -19.61 -20.22 -1.64
C GLU A 246 -18.16 -20.36 -2.12
N VAL A 247 -17.31 -19.41 -1.78
CA VAL A 247 -15.87 -19.47 -2.09
C VAL A 247 -15.24 -20.69 -1.40
N GLY A 248 -15.60 -20.95 -0.14
CA GLY A 248 -15.12 -22.12 0.61
C GLY A 248 -15.48 -23.43 -0.07
N GLN A 249 -16.73 -23.59 -0.53
CA GLN A 249 -17.16 -24.76 -1.30
C GLN A 249 -16.37 -24.93 -2.60
N LEU A 250 -16.15 -23.81 -3.34
CA LEU A 250 -15.43 -23.82 -4.59
C LEU A 250 -13.97 -24.31 -4.44
N ILE A 251 -13.29 -23.93 -3.36
CA ILE A 251 -11.87 -24.23 -3.15
C ILE A 251 -11.62 -25.38 -2.16
N GLY A 252 -12.69 -25.94 -1.57
CA GLY A 252 -12.62 -27.04 -0.60
C GLY A 252 -12.08 -26.61 0.76
N LEU A 253 -12.59 -25.49 1.31
CA LEU A 253 -12.33 -24.96 2.65
C LEU A 253 -13.65 -24.62 3.36
N ASP A 254 -13.61 -24.61 4.69
CA ASP A 254 -14.71 -24.06 5.48
C ASP A 254 -14.67 -22.52 5.50
N SER A 255 -15.82 -21.89 5.78
CA SER A 255 -15.96 -20.42 5.74
C SER A 255 -15.09 -19.69 6.75
N LYS A 256 -14.79 -20.28 7.92
CA LYS A 256 -13.91 -19.67 8.93
C LYS A 256 -12.45 -19.65 8.46
N THR A 257 -12.03 -20.70 7.77
CA THR A 257 -10.70 -20.77 7.16
C THR A 257 -10.58 -19.76 6.01
N VAL A 258 -11.64 -19.61 5.18
CA VAL A 258 -11.68 -18.56 4.15
C VAL A 258 -11.57 -17.18 4.78
N GLU A 259 -12.34 -16.90 5.83
CA GLU A 259 -12.28 -15.62 6.55
C GLU A 259 -10.86 -15.34 7.09
N LYS A 260 -10.26 -16.32 7.75
CA LYS A 260 -8.86 -16.21 8.23
C LYS A 260 -7.88 -15.90 7.09
N TYR A 261 -8.04 -16.55 5.93
CA TYR A 261 -7.15 -16.32 4.80
C TYR A 261 -7.38 -14.95 4.15
N VAL A 262 -8.62 -14.50 4.06
CA VAL A 262 -8.96 -13.14 3.63
C VAL A 262 -8.34 -12.10 4.58
N ASP A 263 -8.42 -12.32 5.90
CA ASP A 263 -7.76 -11.46 6.89
C ASP A 263 -6.24 -11.38 6.69
N ILE A 264 -5.61 -12.51 6.35
CA ILE A 264 -4.18 -12.55 6.05
C ILE A 264 -3.87 -11.74 4.79
N LEU A 265 -4.65 -11.92 3.72
CA LEU A 265 -4.45 -11.20 2.46
C LEU A 265 -4.64 -9.69 2.62
N GLU A 266 -5.65 -9.27 3.40
CA GLU A 266 -5.91 -7.86 3.69
C GLU A 266 -4.79 -7.24 4.53
N LYS A 267 -4.36 -7.93 5.57
CA LYS A 267 -3.23 -7.50 6.38
C LYS A 267 -1.92 -7.42 5.60
N ASN A 268 -1.77 -8.19 4.51
CA ASN A 268 -0.63 -8.11 3.60
C ASN A 268 -0.78 -7.08 2.48
N PHE A 269 -1.78 -6.21 2.56
CA PHE A 269 -2.02 -5.16 1.57
C PHE A 269 -2.15 -5.68 0.13
N ILE A 270 -2.65 -6.91 -0.04
CA ILE A 270 -2.97 -7.46 -1.36
C ILE A 270 -4.38 -7.04 -1.75
N ILE A 271 -5.31 -7.22 -0.80
CA ILE A 271 -6.71 -6.87 -0.94
C ILE A 271 -7.17 -5.95 0.17
N PHE A 272 -8.34 -5.38 0.00
CA PHE A 272 -9.10 -4.72 1.07
C PHE A 272 -10.59 -5.09 0.96
N ARG A 273 -11.27 -5.00 2.09
CA ARG A 273 -12.71 -5.25 2.18
C ARG A 273 -13.49 -3.96 2.26
N LEU A 274 -14.58 -3.89 1.55
CA LEU A 274 -15.59 -2.87 1.67
C LEU A 274 -16.85 -3.52 2.26
N SER A 275 -17.25 -3.08 3.46
CA SER A 275 -18.46 -3.58 4.12
C SER A 275 -19.69 -2.82 3.64
N SER A 276 -20.89 -3.41 3.76
CA SER A 276 -22.10 -2.66 3.44
C SER A 276 -22.45 -1.70 4.57
N PHE A 277 -22.85 -0.48 4.19
CA PHE A 277 -23.25 0.58 5.12
C PHE A 277 -24.54 0.23 5.86
N SER A 278 -24.50 0.36 7.18
CA SER A 278 -25.69 0.25 8.03
C SER A 278 -25.52 1.11 9.28
N ARG A 279 -26.52 1.91 9.63
CA ARG A 279 -26.55 2.63 10.91
C ARG A 279 -26.73 1.69 12.12
N ASN A 280 -27.02 0.43 11.88
CA ASN A 280 -27.09 -0.60 12.92
C ASN A 280 -25.85 -1.50 12.85
N LEU A 281 -24.94 -1.35 13.81
CA LEU A 281 -23.69 -2.08 13.90
C LEU A 281 -23.88 -3.63 13.83
N ARG A 282 -24.97 -4.16 14.39
CA ARG A 282 -25.26 -5.60 14.30
C ARG A 282 -25.55 -6.06 12.87
N ASN A 283 -26.19 -5.21 12.08
CA ASN A 283 -26.48 -5.51 10.67
C ASN A 283 -25.20 -5.33 9.83
N GLU A 284 -24.39 -4.33 10.13
CA GLU A 284 -23.11 -4.09 9.48
C GLU A 284 -22.15 -5.26 9.69
N LEU A 285 -22.00 -5.76 10.91
CA LEU A 285 -21.14 -6.92 11.22
C LEU A 285 -21.61 -8.24 10.57
N LYS A 286 -22.90 -8.35 10.23
CA LYS A 286 -23.46 -9.51 9.51
C LYS A 286 -23.60 -9.29 8.01
N SER A 287 -23.27 -8.09 7.53
CA SER A 287 -23.56 -7.66 6.18
C SER A 287 -22.60 -8.27 5.16
N SER A 288 -23.03 -8.23 3.91
CA SER A 288 -22.22 -8.60 2.76
C SER A 288 -21.00 -7.72 2.62
N ARG A 289 -19.98 -8.25 2.01
CA ARG A 289 -18.71 -7.56 1.79
C ARG A 289 -18.28 -7.71 0.34
N LYS A 290 -17.68 -6.66 -0.22
CA LYS A 290 -16.99 -6.68 -1.49
C LYS A 290 -15.49 -6.74 -1.22
N ILE A 291 -14.74 -7.39 -2.10
CA ILE A 291 -13.29 -7.51 -1.99
C ILE A 291 -12.64 -6.89 -3.24
N TYR A 292 -11.66 -6.04 -3.01
CA TYR A 292 -10.92 -5.32 -4.02
C TYR A 292 -9.42 -5.53 -3.82
N PHE A 293 -8.64 -5.27 -4.86
CA PHE A 293 -7.18 -5.32 -4.83
C PHE A 293 -6.61 -3.91 -4.70
N TRP A 294 -5.56 -3.76 -3.90
CA TRP A 294 -4.82 -2.51 -3.82
C TRP A 294 -4.09 -2.16 -5.13
N ASP A 295 -3.81 -3.20 -5.93
CA ASP A 295 -3.16 -3.04 -7.23
C ASP A 295 -3.77 -3.98 -8.26
N LEU A 296 -4.18 -3.43 -9.39
CA LEU A 296 -4.81 -4.20 -10.46
C LEU A 296 -3.81 -5.00 -11.28
N GLY A 297 -2.54 -4.58 -11.37
CA GLY A 297 -1.49 -5.36 -12.02
C GLY A 297 -1.29 -6.71 -11.34
N ILE A 298 -1.23 -6.71 -10.00
CA ILE A 298 -1.18 -7.95 -9.20
C ILE A 298 -2.44 -8.80 -9.41
N ARG A 299 -3.64 -8.19 -9.38
CA ARG A 299 -4.90 -8.91 -9.65
C ARG A 299 -4.89 -9.58 -11.03
N ASN A 300 -4.45 -8.85 -12.05
CA ASN A 300 -4.42 -9.33 -13.42
C ASN A 300 -3.33 -10.42 -13.62
N ALA A 301 -2.21 -10.32 -12.94
CA ALA A 301 -1.17 -11.36 -12.93
C ALA A 301 -1.67 -12.68 -12.32
N ILE A 302 -2.45 -12.62 -11.21
CA ILE A 302 -3.03 -13.81 -10.56
C ILE A 302 -3.91 -14.62 -11.51
N ILE A 303 -4.65 -13.95 -12.42
CA ILE A 303 -5.51 -14.61 -13.40
C ILE A 303 -4.90 -14.65 -14.80
N ALA A 304 -3.64 -14.23 -14.95
CA ALA A 304 -2.89 -14.19 -16.22
C ALA A 304 -3.65 -13.44 -17.34
N ASN A 305 -4.33 -12.34 -17.04
CA ASN A 305 -5.10 -11.57 -18.00
C ASN A 305 -4.60 -10.12 -18.14
N PHE A 306 -3.76 -9.87 -19.14
CA PHE A 306 -3.22 -8.54 -19.48
C PHE A 306 -3.80 -7.99 -20.79
N GLN A 307 -5.03 -8.38 -21.14
CA GLN A 307 -5.72 -7.78 -22.28
C GLN A 307 -6.01 -6.30 -22.02
N GLN A 308 -6.00 -5.50 -23.09
CA GLN A 308 -6.41 -4.09 -23.04
C GLN A 308 -7.85 -3.98 -22.57
N VAL A 309 -8.17 -2.88 -21.88
CA VAL A 309 -9.47 -2.67 -21.22
C VAL A 309 -10.64 -2.73 -22.20
N GLU A 310 -10.44 -2.32 -23.45
CA GLU A 310 -11.45 -2.35 -24.53
C GLU A 310 -11.87 -3.78 -24.92
N ASN A 311 -11.00 -4.74 -24.70
CA ASN A 311 -11.20 -6.15 -25.07
C ASN A 311 -11.64 -7.02 -23.88
N ARG A 312 -11.99 -6.39 -22.74
CA ARG A 312 -12.33 -7.10 -21.51
C ARG A 312 -13.80 -6.96 -21.15
N ALA A 313 -14.39 -8.05 -20.68
CA ALA A 313 -15.75 -8.06 -20.17
C ALA A 313 -15.87 -7.45 -18.74
N ASP A 314 -14.77 -7.45 -17.96
CA ASP A 314 -14.71 -7.01 -16.58
C ASP A 314 -14.25 -5.53 -16.41
N THR A 315 -14.18 -4.75 -17.50
CA THR A 315 -13.68 -3.36 -17.50
C THR A 315 -14.40 -2.48 -16.48
N GLY A 316 -15.72 -2.64 -16.30
CA GLY A 316 -16.49 -1.88 -15.31
C GLY A 316 -16.04 -2.18 -13.88
N ALA A 317 -15.82 -3.45 -13.54
CA ALA A 317 -15.34 -3.87 -12.24
C ALA A 317 -13.87 -3.46 -11.98
N LEU A 318 -13.04 -3.48 -13.03
CA LEU A 318 -11.67 -2.95 -12.95
C LEU A 318 -11.68 -1.45 -12.65
N TRP A 319 -12.55 -0.68 -13.32
CA TRP A 319 -12.69 0.75 -13.09
C TRP A 319 -13.15 1.05 -11.66
N GLU A 320 -14.17 0.34 -11.18
CA GLU A 320 -14.66 0.46 -9.81
C GLU A 320 -13.53 0.17 -8.80
N ASN A 321 -12.80 -0.93 -8.97
CA ASN A 321 -11.66 -1.25 -8.10
C ASN A 321 -10.56 -0.19 -8.16
N PHE A 322 -10.17 0.25 -9.37
CA PHE A 322 -9.16 1.27 -9.57
C PHE A 322 -9.55 2.56 -8.82
N ALA A 323 -10.75 3.05 -9.08
CA ALA A 323 -11.23 4.30 -8.49
C ALA A 323 -11.30 4.23 -6.96
N ILE A 324 -11.80 3.13 -6.40
CA ILE A 324 -11.87 2.96 -4.93
C ILE A 324 -10.45 2.84 -4.35
N ALA A 325 -9.56 2.07 -4.95
CA ALA A 325 -8.19 1.91 -4.45
C ALA A 325 -7.43 3.25 -4.44
N GLU A 326 -7.51 4.02 -5.53
CA GLU A 326 -6.86 5.34 -5.61
C GLU A 326 -7.47 6.33 -4.58
N ARG A 327 -8.81 6.32 -4.43
CA ARG A 327 -9.45 7.16 -3.41
C ARG A 327 -9.02 6.78 -2.00
N LEU A 328 -8.94 5.50 -1.67
CA LEU A 328 -8.50 5.05 -0.35
C LEU A 328 -7.03 5.37 -0.06
N LYS A 329 -6.14 5.32 -1.07
CA LYS A 329 -4.76 5.80 -0.93
C LYS A 329 -4.74 7.28 -0.57
N HIS A 330 -5.52 8.11 -1.30
CA HIS A 330 -5.66 9.53 -1.03
C HIS A 330 -6.21 9.79 0.39
N LEU A 331 -7.30 9.14 0.77
CA LEU A 331 -7.91 9.30 2.10
C LEU A 331 -6.96 8.91 3.22
N ASN A 332 -6.18 7.84 3.06
CA ASN A 332 -5.20 7.42 4.06
C ASN A 332 -4.14 8.50 4.36
N ILE A 333 -3.78 9.27 3.35
CA ILE A 333 -2.77 10.34 3.47
C ILE A 333 -3.38 11.64 4.00
N HIS A 334 -4.50 12.07 3.44
CA HIS A 334 -5.05 13.41 3.64
C HIS A 334 -6.20 13.46 4.64
N GLN A 335 -7.00 12.39 4.72
CA GLN A 335 -8.21 12.33 5.52
C GLN A 335 -8.32 10.99 6.27
N PRO A 336 -7.35 10.63 7.15
CA PRO A 336 -7.24 9.29 7.75
C PRO A 336 -8.40 8.92 8.68
N PHE A 337 -9.29 9.83 8.98
CA PHE A 337 -10.47 9.60 9.84
C PHE A 337 -11.77 9.41 9.04
N THR A 338 -11.69 9.31 7.71
CA THR A 338 -12.85 9.03 6.86
C THR A 338 -13.21 7.56 6.95
N ASN A 339 -14.48 7.30 7.23
CA ASN A 339 -15.04 5.95 7.15
C ASN A 339 -15.58 5.72 5.74
N PHE A 340 -15.60 4.44 5.30
CA PHE A 340 -16.02 4.10 3.94
C PHE A 340 -16.73 2.74 3.88
N TRP A 341 -17.69 2.64 2.96
CA TRP A 341 -18.55 1.47 2.74
C TRP A 341 -19.05 1.43 1.30
N PHE A 342 -19.80 0.38 0.96
CA PHE A 342 -20.78 0.42 -0.12
C PHE A 342 -22.18 0.39 0.48
N TRP A 343 -23.20 0.73 -0.28
CA TRP A 343 -24.58 0.65 0.19
C TRP A 343 -25.40 -0.26 -0.70
N ARG A 344 -26.24 -1.09 -0.09
CA ARG A 344 -27.12 -1.98 -0.84
C ARG A 344 -28.40 -2.29 -0.06
N THR A 345 -29.52 -2.40 -0.80
CA THR A 345 -30.82 -2.84 -0.28
C THR A 345 -31.05 -4.32 -0.55
N GLN A 346 -32.05 -4.92 0.13
CA GLN A 346 -32.52 -6.27 -0.16
C GLN A 346 -33.06 -6.41 -1.60
N GLN A 347 -33.56 -5.32 -2.19
CA GLN A 347 -34.03 -5.27 -3.58
C GLN A 347 -32.88 -5.04 -4.59
N GLN A 348 -31.63 -5.19 -4.14
CA GLN A 348 -30.41 -5.09 -4.96
C GLN A 348 -30.15 -3.70 -5.57
N ARG A 349 -30.75 -2.62 -4.99
CA ARG A 349 -30.32 -1.26 -5.29
C ARG A 349 -28.98 -1.01 -4.58
N GLU A 350 -28.02 -0.50 -5.31
CA GLU A 350 -26.63 -0.38 -4.82
C GLU A 350 -26.06 1.02 -5.12
N ILE A 351 -25.13 1.43 -4.28
CA ILE A 351 -24.20 2.54 -4.51
C ILE A 351 -22.80 1.96 -4.22
N ASP A 352 -21.90 2.14 -5.16
CA ASP A 352 -20.60 1.46 -5.18
C ASP A 352 -19.71 1.90 -4.02
N PHE A 353 -19.72 3.18 -3.64
CA PHE A 353 -18.85 3.70 -2.61
C PHE A 353 -19.50 4.82 -1.80
N LEU A 354 -19.37 4.77 -0.48
CA LEU A 354 -19.76 5.80 0.47
C LEU A 354 -18.57 6.24 1.28
N GLU A 355 -18.44 7.53 1.50
CA GLU A 355 -17.49 8.15 2.43
C GLU A 355 -18.27 8.92 3.50
N GLU A 356 -17.83 8.82 4.75
CA GLU A 356 -18.35 9.64 5.85
C GLU A 356 -17.19 10.28 6.63
N SER A 357 -17.17 11.60 6.66
CA SER A 357 -16.24 12.39 7.43
C SER A 357 -16.99 13.54 8.09
N ASP A 358 -16.79 13.76 9.38
CA ASP A 358 -17.42 14.84 10.16
C ASP A 358 -18.95 14.91 10.02
N GLY A 359 -19.61 13.76 9.90
CA GLY A 359 -21.06 13.62 9.73
C GLY A 359 -21.58 13.92 8.32
N LYS A 360 -20.72 14.23 7.38
CA LYS A 360 -21.03 14.34 5.95
C LYS A 360 -20.92 12.97 5.30
N LEU A 361 -21.99 12.58 4.58
CA LEU A 361 -22.05 11.34 3.82
C LEU A 361 -22.01 11.67 2.32
N ASP A 362 -20.99 11.18 1.63
CA ASP A 362 -20.80 11.33 0.20
C ASP A 362 -20.95 9.97 -0.48
N ALA A 363 -21.81 9.90 -1.49
CA ALA A 363 -22.13 8.69 -2.24
C ALA A 363 -21.59 8.79 -3.67
N THR A 364 -20.90 7.75 -4.12
CA THR A 364 -20.26 7.70 -5.43
C THR A 364 -20.64 6.42 -6.17
N GLU A 365 -21.02 6.58 -7.42
CA GLU A 365 -21.25 5.51 -8.40
C GLU A 365 -20.15 5.56 -9.45
N PHE A 366 -19.61 4.41 -9.88
CA PHE A 366 -18.54 4.36 -10.88
C PHE A 366 -19.04 3.85 -12.22
N LYS A 367 -18.72 4.56 -13.29
CA LYS A 367 -19.06 4.16 -14.66
C LYS A 367 -17.87 4.34 -15.59
N TRP A 368 -17.37 3.25 -16.16
CA TRP A 368 -16.30 3.32 -17.18
C TRP A 368 -16.71 4.12 -18.40
N ASN A 369 -17.96 3.98 -18.83
CA ASN A 369 -18.48 4.66 -20.02
C ASN A 369 -19.32 5.86 -19.62
N ALA A 370 -18.86 7.06 -19.94
CA ALA A 370 -19.55 8.32 -19.65
C ALA A 370 -20.98 8.39 -20.23
N ARG A 371 -21.26 7.72 -21.34
CA ARG A 371 -22.63 7.61 -21.89
C ARG A 371 -23.60 6.90 -20.95
N LYS A 372 -23.08 6.09 -20.03
CA LYS A 372 -23.85 5.42 -18.96
C LYS A 372 -23.84 6.17 -17.64
N ALA A 373 -23.27 7.38 -17.59
CA ALA A 373 -23.14 8.18 -16.36
C ALA A 373 -24.44 8.89 -15.94
N ASN A 374 -25.50 8.86 -16.76
CA ASN A 374 -26.80 9.42 -16.36
C ASN A 374 -27.52 8.46 -15.37
N VAL A 375 -26.87 8.25 -14.22
CA VAL A 375 -27.40 7.43 -13.11
C VAL A 375 -28.00 8.37 -12.07
N ARG A 376 -29.23 8.09 -11.64
CA ARG A 376 -29.88 8.82 -10.55
C ARG A 376 -29.61 8.14 -9.22
N CYS A 377 -29.43 8.95 -8.19
CA CYS A 377 -29.35 8.44 -6.83
C CYS A 377 -30.57 7.54 -6.53
N PRO A 378 -30.37 6.34 -5.98
CA PRO A 378 -31.48 5.47 -5.61
C PRO A 378 -32.44 6.18 -4.63
N GLU A 379 -33.71 6.18 -4.95
CA GLU A 379 -34.76 6.89 -4.16
C GLU A 379 -34.78 6.42 -2.69
N ALA A 380 -34.54 5.12 -2.45
CA ALA A 380 -34.45 4.57 -1.10
C ALA A 380 -33.27 5.16 -0.32
N PHE A 381 -32.14 5.47 -0.98
CA PHE A 381 -30.99 6.09 -0.36
C PHE A 381 -31.25 7.58 -0.08
N SER A 382 -31.71 8.34 -1.07
CA SER A 382 -31.99 9.77 -0.91
C SER A 382 -33.08 10.08 0.12
N LYS A 383 -34.07 9.18 0.29
CA LYS A 383 -35.07 9.30 1.37
C LYS A 383 -34.48 8.99 2.75
N ALA A 384 -33.59 7.99 2.84
CA ALA A 384 -32.98 7.61 4.11
C ALA A 384 -31.88 8.60 4.55
N TYR A 385 -31.19 9.22 3.60
CA TYR A 385 -30.04 10.11 3.83
C TYR A 385 -30.17 11.41 3.00
N PRO A 386 -31.16 12.29 3.32
CA PRO A 386 -31.44 13.46 2.50
C PRO A 386 -30.35 14.52 2.45
N GLN A 387 -29.38 14.46 3.38
CA GLN A 387 -28.22 15.36 3.43
C GLN A 387 -26.98 14.79 2.68
N ALA A 388 -27.06 13.53 2.22
CA ALA A 388 -25.95 12.92 1.49
C ALA A 388 -25.83 13.53 0.09
N THR A 389 -24.58 13.74 -0.36
CA THR A 389 -24.32 14.07 -1.77
C THR A 389 -24.33 12.80 -2.61
N PHE A 390 -24.52 12.96 -3.92
CA PHE A 390 -24.40 11.85 -4.87
C PHE A 390 -23.68 12.31 -6.12
N LYS A 391 -22.65 11.57 -6.52
CA LYS A 391 -21.90 11.83 -7.75
C LYS A 391 -21.65 10.57 -8.54
N VAL A 392 -21.43 10.72 -9.84
CA VAL A 392 -21.00 9.63 -10.73
C VAL A 392 -19.60 9.95 -11.21
N VAL A 393 -18.68 9.02 -11.02
CA VAL A 393 -17.27 9.14 -11.42
C VAL A 393 -17.03 8.27 -12.65
N THR A 394 -16.56 8.92 -13.69
CA THR A 394 -16.12 8.32 -14.96
C THR A 394 -14.65 8.66 -15.20
N PRO A 395 -13.97 8.03 -16.16
CA PRO A 395 -12.61 8.46 -16.49
C PRO A 395 -12.49 9.95 -16.78
N GLU A 396 -13.49 10.57 -17.42
CA GLU A 396 -13.42 11.97 -17.83
C GLU A 396 -13.44 12.97 -16.65
N ASN A 397 -13.95 12.60 -15.48
CA ASN A 397 -14.03 13.47 -14.29
C ASN A 397 -13.34 12.90 -13.06
N ALA A 398 -12.52 11.86 -13.22
CA ALA A 398 -11.90 11.12 -12.12
C ALA A 398 -10.78 11.88 -11.42
N ASP A 399 -10.14 12.82 -12.10
CA ASP A 399 -8.98 13.55 -11.59
C ASP A 399 -9.26 14.23 -10.25
N GLU A 400 -10.39 14.94 -10.14
CA GLU A 400 -10.80 15.58 -8.89
C GLU A 400 -11.05 14.55 -7.77
N PHE A 401 -11.56 13.37 -8.13
CA PHE A 401 -11.86 12.32 -7.16
C PHE A 401 -10.58 11.67 -6.58
N PHE A 402 -9.50 11.62 -7.36
CA PHE A 402 -8.23 11.01 -6.95
C PHE A 402 -7.28 12.00 -6.26
N ILE A 403 -7.40 13.30 -6.55
CA ILE A 403 -6.41 14.31 -6.14
C ILE A 403 -6.92 15.19 -4.99
N VAL A 404 -8.23 15.40 -4.88
CA VAL A 404 -8.90 16.26 -3.90
C VAL A 404 -9.64 15.43 -2.87
#